data_457f32635ee7dc1a6d1c35c4b1044121
#
_entry.id   457f32635ee7dc1a6d1c35c4b1044121
#
_cell.length_a   1.000
_cell.length_b   1.000
_cell.length_c   1.000
_cell.angle_alpha   90.00
_cell.angle_beta   90.00
_cell.angle_gamma   90.00
#
_symmetry.space_group_name_H-M   'P 1'
#
loop_
_entity.id
_entity.type
_entity.pdbx_description
1 polymer ?
#
loop_
_entity_poly.entity_id
_entity_poly.type
_entity_poly.pdbx_seq_one_letter_code
_entity_poly.pdbx_strand_id
1 'polypeptide(L)'
;MLIETVTLAGFRCFGPTPITVDVAPEITAVVGPNAAGKTALLHALAKLFGVSRIQRTIVKSDFHLGPEDDPDDREPQELFIDVLIALPELTDGTATPETIAPSFRHMQIGRPDDDPVCRMRLEARWEDDGTVEGEVSQELFWVDTLDSDPPDDKKHPVSGADRGLIQLFYTPASRDAAIVSQGVV
;
A
#
# COMPACT_ATOMS: atom_id res chain seq x y z
N MET A 1 -9.81 13.66 -3.59
CA MET A 1 -9.34 12.28 -3.39
C MET A 1 -8.26 12.27 -2.32
N LEU A 2 -8.40 11.45 -1.30
CA LEU A 2 -7.45 11.35 -0.18
C LEU A 2 -7.36 9.91 0.34
N ILE A 3 -6.20 9.51 0.88
CA ILE A 3 -6.07 8.23 1.57
C ILE A 3 -6.75 8.39 2.94
N GLU A 4 -7.70 7.51 3.24
CA GLU A 4 -8.42 7.49 4.51
C GLU A 4 -7.78 6.54 5.51
N THR A 5 -7.46 5.31 5.06
CA THR A 5 -6.83 4.31 5.92
C THR A 5 -5.75 3.52 5.18
N VAL A 6 -4.80 3.02 5.95
CA VAL A 6 -3.78 2.07 5.50
C VAL A 6 -3.80 0.86 6.42
N THR A 7 -4.04 -0.34 5.88
CA THR A 7 -4.02 -1.60 6.64
C THR A 7 -2.86 -2.45 6.18
N LEU A 8 -2.10 -2.99 7.11
CA LEU A 8 -0.88 -3.77 6.87
C LEU A 8 -0.94 -5.10 7.60
N ALA A 9 -0.49 -6.18 6.96
CA ALA A 9 -0.23 -7.46 7.60
C ALA A 9 0.97 -8.14 6.95
N GLY A 10 1.78 -8.83 7.73
CA GLY A 10 2.95 -9.58 7.26
C GLY A 10 4.08 -8.71 6.68
N PHE A 11 4.07 -7.40 6.90
CA PHE A 11 5.02 -6.46 6.29
C PHE A 11 6.03 -5.93 7.31
N ARG A 12 7.29 -6.29 7.17
CA ARG A 12 8.42 -5.87 8.02
C ARG A 12 8.14 -6.08 9.51
N CYS A 13 8.01 -5.00 10.30
CA CYS A 13 7.68 -5.08 11.73
C CYS A 13 6.19 -5.29 12.01
N PHE A 14 5.33 -5.26 11.01
CA PHE A 14 3.91 -5.56 11.15
C PHE A 14 3.68 -7.05 10.95
N GLY A 15 3.27 -7.72 12.01
CA GLY A 15 3.02 -9.16 12.04
C GLY A 15 1.81 -9.59 11.19
N PRO A 16 1.42 -10.87 11.25
CA PRO A 16 0.33 -11.41 10.43
C PRO A 16 -1.05 -10.87 10.83
N THR A 17 -1.22 -10.34 12.04
CA THR A 17 -2.47 -9.70 12.44
C THR A 17 -2.59 -8.32 11.80
N PRO A 18 -3.64 -8.05 11.02
CA PRO A 18 -3.81 -6.76 10.36
C PRO A 18 -3.84 -5.59 11.32
N ILE A 19 -3.14 -4.52 10.99
CA ILE A 19 -3.13 -3.25 11.72
C ILE A 19 -3.57 -2.15 10.76
N THR A 20 -4.60 -1.39 11.14
CA THR A 20 -5.13 -0.26 10.38
C THR A 20 -4.67 1.05 11.00
N VAL A 21 -4.23 1.96 10.17
CA VAL A 21 -3.82 3.33 10.53
C VAL A 21 -4.70 4.32 9.78
N ASP A 22 -5.36 5.20 10.53
CA ASP A 22 -6.13 6.31 9.97
C ASP A 22 -5.19 7.41 9.47
N VAL A 23 -5.51 7.97 8.31
CA VAL A 23 -4.74 9.04 7.66
C VAL A 23 -5.58 10.31 7.63
N ALA A 24 -5.07 11.39 8.21
CA ALA A 24 -5.76 12.67 8.20
C ALA A 24 -5.69 13.32 6.80
N PRO A 25 -6.72 14.09 6.40
CA PRO A 25 -6.84 14.66 5.05
C PRO A 25 -5.68 15.57 4.61
N GLU A 26 -5.15 16.36 5.53
CA GLU A 26 -4.12 17.36 5.21
C GLU A 26 -2.72 16.92 5.66
N ILE A 27 -2.55 16.64 6.94
CA ILE A 27 -1.27 16.28 7.54
C ILE A 27 -1.46 15.13 8.52
N THR A 28 -0.73 14.06 8.30
CA THR A 28 -0.63 12.94 9.25
C THR A 28 0.76 12.91 9.86
N ALA A 29 0.86 13.07 11.16
CA ALA A 29 2.10 12.94 11.90
C ALA A 29 2.20 11.56 12.55
N VAL A 30 3.18 10.76 12.16
CA VAL A 30 3.44 9.45 12.75
C VAL A 30 4.53 9.59 13.80
N VAL A 31 4.16 9.44 15.07
CA VAL A 31 5.05 9.63 16.23
C VAL A 31 5.23 8.33 16.99
N GLY A 32 6.40 8.10 17.54
CA GLY A 32 6.68 6.90 18.33
C GLY A 32 8.18 6.67 18.53
N PRO A 33 8.57 5.73 19.38
CA PRO A 33 9.97 5.38 19.62
C PRO A 33 10.66 4.87 18.35
N ASN A 34 11.97 4.74 18.38
CA ASN A 34 12.70 4.09 17.29
C ASN A 34 12.24 2.62 17.16
N ALA A 35 12.27 2.12 15.95
CA ALA A 35 11.77 0.78 15.59
C ALA A 35 10.26 0.54 15.74
N ALA A 36 9.45 1.57 16.06
CA ALA A 36 7.98 1.44 16.15
C ALA A 36 7.25 1.32 14.80
N GLY A 37 7.95 1.09 13.69
CA GLY A 37 7.31 0.89 12.38
C GLY A 37 7.00 2.15 11.56
N LYS A 38 7.34 3.35 12.03
CA LYS A 38 7.06 4.62 11.33
C LYS A 38 7.56 4.61 9.86
N THR A 39 8.80 4.22 9.67
CA THR A 39 9.41 4.13 8.33
C THR A 39 8.81 2.97 7.52
N ALA A 40 8.44 1.87 8.17
CA ALA A 40 7.80 0.75 7.48
C ALA A 40 6.42 1.15 6.93
N LEU A 41 5.61 1.93 7.66
CA LEU A 41 4.35 2.48 7.17
C LEU A 41 4.55 3.34 5.91
N LEU A 42 5.54 4.24 5.91
CA LEU A 42 5.86 5.08 4.75
C LEU A 42 6.37 4.24 3.57
N HIS A 43 7.17 3.21 3.84
CA HIS A 43 7.62 2.29 2.80
C HIS A 43 6.47 1.45 2.24
N ALA A 44 5.49 1.06 3.04
CA ALA A 44 4.30 0.37 2.54
C ALA A 44 3.54 1.21 1.51
N LEU A 45 3.32 2.50 1.79
CA LEU A 45 2.75 3.42 0.81
C LEU A 45 3.64 3.57 -0.44
N ALA A 46 4.97 3.57 -0.29
CA ALA A 46 5.88 3.60 -1.43
C ALA A 46 5.84 2.31 -2.27
N LYS A 47 5.55 1.15 -1.66
CA LYS A 47 5.31 -0.10 -2.41
C LYS A 47 4.08 -0.01 -3.29
N LEU A 48 3.04 0.68 -2.85
CA LEU A 48 1.83 0.92 -3.65
C LEU A 48 2.05 1.98 -4.73
N PHE A 49 2.52 3.16 -4.35
CA PHE A 49 2.44 4.39 -5.14
C PHE A 49 3.79 5.04 -5.47
N GLY A 50 4.91 4.41 -5.11
CA GLY A 50 6.24 4.94 -5.42
C GLY A 50 6.43 5.18 -6.92
N VAL A 51 7.15 6.23 -7.29
CA VAL A 51 7.34 6.63 -8.68
C VAL A 51 8.14 5.59 -9.46
N SER A 52 9.21 5.06 -8.87
CA SER A 52 10.07 4.09 -9.54
C SER A 52 9.61 2.63 -9.34
N ARG A 53 9.94 1.76 -10.32
CA ARG A 53 9.70 0.33 -10.19
C ARG A 53 10.39 -0.27 -8.96
N ILE A 54 11.62 0.16 -8.66
CA ILE A 54 12.41 -0.32 -7.52
C ILE A 54 11.67 -0.06 -6.21
N GLN A 55 11.08 1.14 -6.04
CA GLN A 55 10.28 1.47 -4.85
C GLN A 55 9.07 0.55 -4.70
N ARG A 56 8.47 0.13 -5.81
CA ARG A 56 7.25 -0.69 -5.85
C ARG A 56 7.50 -2.21 -5.80
N THR A 57 8.74 -2.65 -5.95
CA THR A 57 9.07 -4.07 -5.92
C THR A 57 9.14 -4.55 -4.47
N ILE A 58 8.39 -5.61 -4.16
CA ILE A 58 8.51 -6.35 -2.90
C ILE A 58 9.73 -7.25 -2.98
N VAL A 59 10.49 -7.34 -1.90
CA VAL A 59 11.65 -8.20 -1.77
C VAL A 59 11.55 -9.03 -0.49
N LYS A 60 12.31 -10.12 -0.35
CA LYS A 60 12.28 -11.01 0.81
C LYS A 60 12.33 -10.26 2.16
N SER A 61 13.16 -9.22 2.27
CA SER A 61 13.28 -8.41 3.50
C SER A 61 12.05 -7.52 3.80
N ASP A 62 11.05 -7.49 2.95
CA ASP A 62 9.78 -6.80 3.21
C ASP A 62 8.76 -7.69 3.94
N PHE A 63 8.98 -9.01 3.96
CA PHE A 63 8.14 -9.92 4.74
C PHE A 63 8.48 -9.83 6.23
N HIS A 64 7.46 -10.07 7.05
CA HIS A 64 7.60 -10.06 8.49
C HIS A 64 8.41 -11.27 8.96
N LEU A 65 9.37 -11.02 9.85
CA LEU A 65 10.06 -12.03 10.61
C LEU A 65 9.92 -11.66 12.08
N GLY A 66 9.26 -12.50 12.84
CA GLY A 66 9.10 -12.33 14.27
C GLY A 66 10.41 -12.57 15.03
N PRO A 67 10.49 -12.13 16.29
CA PRO A 67 11.73 -12.28 17.08
C PRO A 67 12.07 -13.74 17.45
N GLU A 68 11.10 -14.63 17.34
CA GLU A 68 11.26 -16.08 17.62
C GLU A 68 11.25 -16.93 16.35
N ASP A 69 11.05 -16.30 15.18
CA ASP A 69 11.03 -17.01 13.91
C ASP A 69 12.46 -17.38 13.48
N ASP A 70 12.60 -18.55 12.87
CA ASP A 70 13.88 -18.97 12.28
C ASP A 70 14.07 -18.23 10.94
N PRO A 71 15.14 -17.42 10.78
CA PRO A 71 15.45 -16.77 9.50
C PRO A 71 15.70 -17.73 8.34
N ASP A 72 16.05 -18.98 8.65
CA ASP A 72 16.28 -20.04 7.68
C ASP A 72 15.04 -20.91 7.40
N ASP A 73 13.91 -20.56 8.04
CA ASP A 73 12.63 -21.21 7.75
C ASP A 73 12.24 -20.93 6.29
N ARG A 74 11.78 -21.99 5.63
CA ARG A 74 11.41 -22.00 4.21
C ARG A 74 9.90 -22.09 3.99
N GLU A 75 9.12 -21.93 5.05
CA GLU A 75 7.68 -21.84 4.93
C GLU A 75 7.27 -20.60 4.12
N PRO A 76 6.26 -20.72 3.25
CA PRO A 76 5.77 -19.58 2.48
C PRO A 76 5.30 -18.43 3.39
N GLN A 77 5.68 -17.21 3.03
CA GLN A 77 5.29 -16.01 3.76
C GLN A 77 4.37 -15.16 2.91
N GLU A 78 3.40 -14.54 3.54
CA GLU A 78 2.44 -13.68 2.87
C GLU A 78 2.40 -12.31 3.53
N LEU A 79 2.17 -11.30 2.73
CA LEU A 79 1.90 -9.95 3.20
C LEU A 79 0.82 -9.28 2.35
N PHE A 80 0.12 -8.32 2.95
CA PHE A 80 -0.67 -7.39 2.18
C PHE A 80 -0.55 -5.96 2.69
N ILE A 81 -0.77 -5.02 1.77
CA ILE A 81 -0.87 -3.59 2.01
C ILE A 81 -2.16 -3.13 1.35
N ASP A 82 -3.08 -2.62 2.15
CA ASP A 82 -4.43 -2.25 1.75
C ASP A 82 -4.68 -0.76 2.04
N VAL A 83 -5.28 -0.03 1.11
CA VAL A 83 -5.62 1.38 1.30
C VAL A 83 -7.06 1.65 0.89
N LEU A 84 -7.75 2.45 1.71
CA LEU A 84 -9.00 3.08 1.32
C LEU A 84 -8.71 4.51 0.87
N ILE A 85 -9.26 4.87 -0.27
CA ILE A 85 -9.13 6.19 -0.90
C ILE A 85 -10.51 6.80 -0.96
N ALA A 86 -10.79 7.80 -0.14
CA ALA A 86 -12.04 8.54 -0.14
C ALA A 86 -12.10 9.55 -1.29
N LEU A 87 -13.32 9.78 -1.76
CA LEU A 87 -13.65 10.68 -2.87
C LEU A 87 -14.66 11.76 -2.42
N PRO A 88 -14.30 12.59 -1.42
CA PRO A 88 -15.22 13.59 -0.85
C PRO A 88 -15.71 14.61 -1.88
N GLU A 89 -14.91 14.90 -2.90
CA GLU A 89 -15.26 15.80 -3.98
C GLU A 89 -16.49 15.38 -4.79
N LEU A 90 -16.90 14.11 -4.72
CA LEU A 90 -18.13 13.62 -5.32
C LEU A 90 -19.36 13.93 -4.47
N THR A 91 -19.20 13.98 -3.15
CA THR A 91 -20.27 14.23 -2.20
C THR A 91 -20.48 15.72 -1.98
N ASP A 92 -19.42 16.51 -1.90
CA ASP A 92 -19.47 17.95 -1.69
C ASP A 92 -19.79 18.76 -2.97
N GLY A 93 -19.85 18.08 -4.13
CA GLY A 93 -20.15 18.68 -5.42
C GLY A 93 -19.04 19.57 -5.99
N THR A 94 -17.81 19.49 -5.47
CA THR A 94 -16.66 20.22 -6.01
C THR A 94 -16.10 19.57 -7.27
N ALA A 95 -16.43 18.31 -7.53
CA ALA A 95 -16.10 17.61 -8.75
C ALA A 95 -17.32 16.92 -9.36
N THR A 96 -17.31 16.75 -10.68
CA THR A 96 -18.27 15.88 -11.36
C THR A 96 -17.66 14.50 -11.56
N PRO A 97 -18.47 13.44 -11.73
CA PRO A 97 -17.94 12.10 -11.99
C PRO A 97 -16.97 12.06 -13.17
N GLU A 98 -17.11 12.93 -14.15
CA GLU A 98 -16.25 13.01 -15.34
C GLU A 98 -14.84 13.55 -15.02
N THR A 99 -14.66 14.27 -13.92
CA THR A 99 -13.35 14.79 -13.49
C THR A 99 -12.51 13.76 -12.77
N ILE A 100 -13.12 12.66 -12.34
CA ILE A 100 -12.42 11.54 -11.70
C ILE A 100 -12.02 10.51 -12.76
N ALA A 101 -10.80 10.03 -12.68
CA ALA A 101 -10.31 9.02 -13.60
C ALA A 101 -11.26 7.81 -13.68
N PRO A 102 -11.52 7.26 -14.88
CA PRO A 102 -12.51 6.20 -15.09
C PRO A 102 -12.35 5.00 -14.17
N SER A 103 -11.12 4.60 -13.87
CA SER A 103 -10.83 3.46 -12.99
C SER A 103 -11.36 3.68 -11.57
N PHE A 104 -11.12 4.85 -11.00
CA PHE A 104 -11.65 5.18 -9.67
C PHE A 104 -13.17 5.27 -9.68
N ARG A 105 -13.74 5.81 -10.74
CA ARG A 105 -15.20 5.91 -10.89
C ARG A 105 -15.87 4.55 -10.99
N HIS A 106 -15.26 3.58 -11.70
CA HIS A 106 -15.83 2.26 -11.86
C HIS A 106 -15.63 1.36 -10.63
N MET A 107 -14.60 1.64 -9.82
CA MET A 107 -14.24 0.83 -8.65
C MET A 107 -14.68 1.47 -7.33
N GLN A 108 -15.69 2.36 -7.39
CA GLN A 108 -16.27 2.98 -6.19
C GLN A 108 -17.09 1.99 -5.39
N ILE A 109 -16.87 2.00 -4.09
CA ILE A 109 -17.70 1.33 -3.10
C ILE A 109 -18.50 2.42 -2.39
N GLY A 110 -19.83 2.36 -2.52
CA GLY A 110 -20.72 3.26 -1.80
C GLY A 110 -20.80 2.90 -0.33
N ARG A 111 -20.80 3.91 0.54
CA ARG A 111 -21.02 3.76 1.98
C ARG A 111 -22.27 4.52 2.39
N PRO A 112 -23.15 3.94 3.25
CA PRO A 112 -24.26 4.69 3.82
C PRO A 112 -23.72 5.87 4.66
N ASP A 113 -24.27 7.05 4.43
CA ASP A 113 -23.97 8.27 5.20
C ASP A 113 -22.49 8.73 5.20
N ASP A 114 -21.68 8.27 4.23
CA ASP A 114 -20.26 8.63 4.13
C ASP A 114 -19.82 8.75 2.67
N ASP A 115 -18.62 9.32 2.45
CA ASP A 115 -18.06 9.49 1.11
C ASP A 115 -17.81 8.13 0.45
N PRO A 116 -18.03 8.01 -0.88
CA PRO A 116 -17.65 6.82 -1.60
C PRO A 116 -16.13 6.62 -1.57
N VAL A 117 -15.69 5.37 -1.52
CA VAL A 117 -14.28 5.01 -1.49
C VAL A 117 -13.91 4.13 -2.67
N CYS A 118 -12.62 4.15 -3.02
CA CYS A 118 -11.97 3.09 -3.77
C CYS A 118 -11.01 2.35 -2.86
N ARG A 119 -10.87 1.06 -3.05
CA ARG A 119 -9.94 0.24 -2.28
C ARG A 119 -8.91 -0.39 -3.19
N MET A 120 -7.63 -0.26 -2.82
CA MET A 120 -6.51 -0.89 -3.49
C MET A 120 -5.76 -1.79 -2.51
N ARG A 121 -5.41 -3.00 -2.95
CA ARG A 121 -4.70 -3.98 -2.14
C ARG A 121 -3.53 -4.57 -2.92
N LEU A 122 -2.34 -4.44 -2.38
CA LEU A 122 -1.15 -5.16 -2.81
C LEU A 122 -1.04 -6.43 -1.99
N GLU A 123 -1.00 -7.56 -2.66
CA GLU A 123 -0.70 -8.86 -2.05
C GLU A 123 0.65 -9.34 -2.56
N ALA A 124 1.44 -9.95 -1.70
CA ALA A 124 2.68 -10.59 -2.10
C ALA A 124 2.91 -11.87 -1.31
N ARG A 125 3.56 -12.82 -1.96
CA ARG A 125 3.93 -14.11 -1.41
C ARG A 125 5.38 -14.42 -1.73
N TRP A 126 6.11 -14.85 -0.72
CA TRP A 126 7.44 -15.42 -0.86
C TRP A 126 7.37 -16.92 -0.76
N GLU A 127 8.07 -17.61 -1.64
CA GLU A 127 8.22 -19.07 -1.64
C GLU A 127 9.68 -19.45 -1.80
N ASP A 128 10.06 -20.57 -1.16
CA ASP A 128 11.38 -21.14 -1.35
C ASP A 128 11.47 -21.83 -2.72
N ASP A 129 12.39 -21.36 -3.55
CA ASP A 129 12.71 -21.95 -4.86
C ASP A 129 14.05 -22.72 -4.85
N GLY A 130 14.63 -22.91 -3.66
CA GLY A 130 15.95 -23.53 -3.47
C GLY A 130 17.13 -22.56 -3.60
N THR A 131 16.87 -21.28 -3.91
CA THR A 131 17.90 -20.23 -3.86
C THR A 131 17.91 -19.52 -2.49
N VAL A 132 18.91 -18.66 -2.25
CA VAL A 132 18.99 -17.87 -1.02
C VAL A 132 17.89 -16.83 -0.92
N GLU A 133 17.52 -16.24 -2.05
CA GLU A 133 16.53 -15.16 -2.11
C GLU A 133 15.08 -15.68 -2.18
N GLY A 134 14.87 -16.88 -2.71
CA GLY A 134 13.54 -17.42 -3.01
C GLY A 134 12.84 -16.67 -4.14
N GLU A 135 11.61 -17.04 -4.40
CA GLU A 135 10.75 -16.37 -5.38
C GLU A 135 9.72 -15.48 -4.69
N VAL A 136 9.59 -14.24 -5.16
CA VAL A 136 8.57 -13.30 -4.68
C VAL A 136 7.60 -13.01 -5.81
N SER A 137 6.34 -13.38 -5.61
CA SER A 137 5.21 -12.95 -6.44
C SER A 137 4.50 -11.76 -5.79
N GLN A 138 4.03 -10.79 -6.58
CA GLN A 138 3.24 -9.67 -6.09
C GLN A 138 2.20 -9.23 -7.10
N GLU A 139 1.01 -8.90 -6.62
CA GLU A 139 -0.08 -8.38 -7.43
C GLU A 139 -0.79 -7.21 -6.74
N LEU A 140 -1.28 -6.26 -7.54
CA LEU A 140 -2.03 -5.11 -7.07
C LEU A 140 -3.45 -5.18 -7.62
N PHE A 141 -4.43 -5.08 -6.71
CA PHE A 141 -5.84 -5.19 -7.03
C PHE A 141 -6.61 -3.94 -6.66
N TRP A 142 -7.63 -3.64 -7.46
CA TRP A 142 -8.84 -2.98 -7.01
C TRP A 142 -9.69 -4.00 -6.27
N VAL A 143 -10.25 -3.62 -5.14
CA VAL A 143 -11.10 -4.50 -4.33
C VAL A 143 -12.51 -3.92 -4.25
N ASP A 144 -13.51 -4.69 -4.66
CA ASP A 144 -14.90 -4.29 -4.76
C ASP A 144 -15.72 -4.73 -3.52
N THR A 145 -15.13 -4.62 -2.34
CA THR A 145 -15.79 -4.88 -1.06
C THR A 145 -15.02 -4.24 0.09
N LEU A 146 -15.74 -3.97 1.19
CA LEU A 146 -15.12 -3.51 2.46
C LEU A 146 -14.81 -4.66 3.42
N ASP A 147 -15.11 -5.91 3.04
CA ASP A 147 -14.77 -7.07 3.86
C ASP A 147 -13.26 -7.14 4.11
N SER A 148 -12.87 -7.46 5.34
CA SER A 148 -11.46 -7.52 5.75
C SER A 148 -10.67 -8.57 4.97
N ASP A 149 -11.34 -9.67 4.57
CA ASP A 149 -10.79 -10.74 3.75
C ASP A 149 -11.58 -10.82 2.43
N PRO A 150 -11.18 -10.04 1.41
CA PRO A 150 -11.91 -9.98 0.16
C PRO A 150 -11.74 -11.30 -0.63
N PRO A 151 -12.84 -11.91 -1.09
CA PRO A 151 -12.75 -13.09 -1.94
C PRO A 151 -12.21 -12.73 -3.34
N ASP A 152 -11.66 -13.71 -4.05
CA ASP A 152 -10.97 -13.50 -5.32
C ASP A 152 -11.86 -12.91 -6.43
N ASP A 153 -13.15 -13.21 -6.44
CA ASP A 153 -14.11 -12.64 -7.39
C ASP A 153 -14.37 -11.12 -7.16
N LYS A 154 -13.91 -10.58 -6.03
CA LYS A 154 -13.94 -9.15 -5.68
C LYS A 154 -12.60 -8.44 -5.89
N LYS A 155 -11.60 -9.14 -6.39
CA LYS A 155 -10.27 -8.60 -6.68
C LYS A 155 -10.10 -8.44 -8.19
N HIS A 156 -9.80 -7.24 -8.65
CA HIS A 156 -9.59 -6.91 -10.07
C HIS A 156 -8.19 -6.34 -10.27
N PRO A 157 -7.34 -6.93 -11.13
CA PRO A 157 -5.97 -6.46 -11.33
C PRO A 157 -5.90 -4.98 -11.73
N VAL A 158 -5.01 -4.23 -11.10
CA VAL A 158 -4.76 -2.83 -11.43
C VAL A 158 -3.84 -2.73 -12.64
N SER A 159 -4.27 -2.01 -13.67
CA SER A 159 -3.41 -1.75 -14.83
C SER A 159 -2.22 -0.85 -14.48
N GLY A 160 -1.14 -0.95 -15.25
CA GLY A 160 0.02 -0.07 -15.07
C GLY A 160 -0.31 1.42 -15.28
N ALA A 161 -1.28 1.71 -16.14
CA ALA A 161 -1.77 3.07 -16.37
C ALA A 161 -2.53 3.60 -15.16
N ASP A 162 -3.44 2.82 -14.59
CA ASP A 162 -4.22 3.20 -13.40
C ASP A 162 -3.31 3.38 -12.18
N ARG A 163 -2.32 2.50 -12.01
CA ARG A 163 -1.33 2.65 -10.94
C ARG A 163 -0.54 3.95 -11.05
N GLY A 164 -0.31 4.44 -12.25
CA GLY A 164 0.39 5.70 -12.52
C GLY A 164 -0.41 6.96 -12.16
N LEU A 165 -1.72 6.85 -11.90
CA LEU A 165 -2.57 7.98 -11.55
C LEU A 165 -2.33 8.49 -10.12
N ILE A 166 -1.80 7.64 -9.24
CA ILE A 166 -1.37 8.02 -7.89
C ILE A 166 0.14 7.90 -7.80
N GLN A 167 0.79 8.97 -7.36
CA GLN A 167 2.23 9.00 -7.18
C GLN A 167 2.58 9.49 -5.78
N LEU A 168 3.41 8.73 -5.08
CA LEU A 168 3.97 9.07 -3.79
C LEU A 168 5.43 9.50 -3.95
N PHE A 169 5.75 10.70 -3.49
CA PHE A 169 7.12 11.17 -3.39
C PHE A 169 7.62 10.95 -1.96
N TYR A 170 8.47 9.96 -1.79
CA TYR A 170 9.08 9.65 -0.51
C TYR A 170 10.41 10.40 -0.37
N THR A 171 10.51 11.26 0.65
CA THR A 171 11.75 11.94 1.01
C THR A 171 12.34 11.27 2.26
N PRO A 172 13.45 10.53 2.14
CA PRO A 172 14.08 9.89 3.29
C PRO A 172 14.68 10.93 4.23
N ALA A 173 14.73 10.63 5.52
CA ALA A 173 15.35 11.46 6.55
C ALA A 173 16.90 11.43 6.52
N SER A 174 17.52 11.20 5.36
CA SER A 174 18.98 11.25 5.23
C SER A 174 19.45 12.70 5.23
N ARG A 175 20.49 13.00 6.01
CA ARG A 175 21.12 14.33 6.08
C ARG A 175 22.06 14.60 4.89
N ASP A 176 22.24 13.66 3.97
CA ASP A 176 23.09 13.82 2.79
C ASP A 176 22.31 14.51 1.66
N ALA A 177 22.49 15.82 1.57
CA ALA A 177 21.95 16.64 0.48
C ALA A 177 22.42 16.19 -0.93
N ALA A 178 23.43 15.33 -1.03
CA ALA A 178 23.96 14.81 -2.29
C ALA A 178 23.02 13.81 -3.00
N ILE A 179 22.07 13.18 -2.30
CA ILE A 179 21.17 12.18 -2.89
C ILE A 179 19.92 12.83 -3.50
N VAL A 180 19.57 14.05 -3.08
CA VAL A 180 18.38 14.77 -3.57
C VAL A 180 18.59 15.35 -4.97
N SER A 181 19.83 15.52 -5.42
CA SER A 181 20.14 16.16 -6.72
C SER A 181 20.12 15.21 -7.94
N GLN A 182 19.92 13.91 -7.77
CA GLN A 182 19.90 12.93 -8.87
C GLN A 182 18.50 12.49 -9.31
N GLY A 183 17.44 13.05 -8.79
CA GLY A 183 16.05 12.66 -9.04
C GLY A 183 15.22 13.61 -9.90
N VAL A 184 15.83 14.66 -10.49
CA VAL A 184 15.12 15.61 -11.37
C VAL A 184 15.89 15.73 -12.68
N VAL A 185 15.59 14.86 -13.61
CA VAL A 185 15.79 15.09 -15.06
C VAL A 185 14.57 14.50 -15.77
#